data_af753aebbe76c10b36667e275431978e
#
_entry.id   af753aebbe76c10b36667e275431978e
#
_cell.length_a   1.000
_cell.length_b   1.000
_cell.length_c   1.000
_cell.angle_alpha   90.00
_cell.angle_beta   90.00
_cell.angle_gamma   90.00
#
_symmetry.space_group_name_H-M   'P 1'
#
loop_
_entity.id
_entity.type
_entity.pdbx_description
1 polymer ?
#
loop_
_entity_poly.entity_id
_entity_poly.type
_entity_poly.pdbx_seq_one_letter_code
_entity_poly.pdbx_strand_id
1 'polypeptide(L)'
;MKLYPTIGLEIHAELLTNSKVFCTCSAEFGGEPNSRCCPVCSGLPGTLPVLNSKAVEYIIKAGYIMNCEISRFTKWDRKNYFYPDLPKAYQISQMPRPVCLGGHVDVTVDGEQKTMRINRIHLEEDAGKLVHDDIERVSLADYNRCGIPLIEIVTEPDFHSAAEVIAFFEKIRLMLQYAGVCDGKLEQGSMRCDVNISLAEKDSDK
;
A
#
# COMPACT_ATOMS: atom_id res chain seq x y z
N MET A 1 -34.08 -14.96 2.15
CA MET A 1 -33.38 -13.75 1.73
C MET A 1 -32.01 -14.19 1.26
N LYS A 2 -31.63 -13.97 0.02
CA LYS A 2 -30.32 -14.37 -0.53
C LYS A 2 -29.49 -13.09 -0.66
N LEU A 3 -28.40 -13.02 0.11
CA LEU A 3 -27.47 -11.88 0.09
C LEU A 3 -26.33 -12.17 -0.89
N TYR A 4 -25.87 -11.11 -1.56
CA TYR A 4 -24.75 -11.13 -2.50
C TYR A 4 -23.63 -10.25 -1.95
N PRO A 5 -22.39 -10.75 -1.90
CA PRO A 5 -21.24 -9.94 -1.49
C PRO A 5 -20.82 -9.01 -2.61
N THR A 6 -20.39 -7.81 -2.21
CA THR A 6 -19.68 -6.86 -3.03
C THR A 6 -18.40 -6.49 -2.29
N ILE A 7 -17.24 -6.70 -2.92
CA ILE A 7 -15.95 -6.63 -2.26
C ILE A 7 -15.04 -5.66 -3.03
N GLY A 8 -14.35 -4.80 -2.29
CA GLY A 8 -13.26 -3.96 -2.76
C GLY A 8 -11.99 -4.26 -1.98
N LEU A 9 -10.83 -4.02 -2.58
CA LEU A 9 -9.53 -4.30 -1.99
C LEU A 9 -8.68 -3.03 -1.91
N GLU A 10 -7.90 -2.93 -0.81
CA GLU A 10 -6.80 -2.00 -0.64
C GLU A 10 -5.53 -2.83 -0.44
N ILE A 11 -4.65 -2.84 -1.45
CA ILE A 11 -3.43 -3.65 -1.44
C ILE A 11 -2.24 -2.72 -1.25
N HIS A 12 -1.51 -2.94 -0.15
CA HIS A 12 -0.27 -2.23 0.15
C HIS A 12 0.93 -3.06 -0.27
N ALA A 13 1.90 -2.44 -0.94
CA ALA A 13 3.15 -3.09 -1.34
C ALA A 13 4.34 -2.17 -1.10
N GLU A 14 5.30 -2.62 -0.28
CA GLU A 14 6.57 -1.94 -0.06
C GLU A 14 7.43 -2.02 -1.32
N LEU A 15 8.02 -0.88 -1.71
CA LEU A 15 8.84 -0.80 -2.91
C LEU A 15 10.29 -1.20 -2.64
N LEU A 16 10.92 -1.91 -3.58
CA LEU A 16 12.32 -2.37 -3.51
C LEU A 16 13.33 -1.23 -3.71
N THR A 17 13.22 -0.18 -2.91
CA THR A 17 14.18 0.93 -2.89
C THR A 17 15.26 0.69 -1.84
N ASN A 18 16.45 1.25 -2.04
CA ASN A 18 17.54 1.17 -1.06
C ASN A 18 17.33 2.12 0.13
N SER A 19 16.55 3.18 -0.07
CA SER A 19 16.27 4.19 0.95
C SER A 19 14.79 4.49 1.06
N LYS A 20 14.42 5.11 2.17
CA LYS A 20 13.05 5.54 2.47
C LYS A 20 12.54 6.57 1.45
N VAL A 21 11.23 6.81 1.45
CA VAL A 21 10.57 7.66 0.45
C VAL A 21 11.00 9.13 0.52
N PHE A 22 11.31 9.64 1.71
CA PHE A 22 11.62 11.06 1.92
C PHE A 22 12.94 11.34 2.64
N CYS A 23 13.79 10.32 2.85
CA CYS A 23 15.11 10.46 3.46
C CYS A 23 16.06 9.36 2.99
N THR A 24 17.32 9.44 3.41
CA THR A 24 18.38 8.49 3.01
C THR A 24 18.54 7.28 3.94
N CYS A 25 17.70 7.13 4.98
CA CYS A 25 17.73 5.94 5.83
C CYS A 25 17.49 4.68 5.00
N SER A 26 18.15 3.58 5.40
CA SER A 26 17.95 2.28 4.73
C SER A 26 16.50 1.84 4.78
N ALA A 27 15.99 1.31 3.67
CA ALA A 27 14.69 0.66 3.55
C ALA A 27 14.78 -0.86 3.71
N GLU A 28 15.95 -1.42 4.05
CA GLU A 28 16.17 -2.85 4.22
C GLU A 28 15.38 -3.39 5.42
N PHE A 29 14.78 -4.56 5.27
CA PHE A 29 14.02 -5.22 6.33
C PHE A 29 14.92 -5.64 7.51
N GLY A 30 14.40 -5.56 8.74
CA GLY A 30 15.07 -5.96 9.98
C GLY A 30 16.04 -4.90 10.52
N GLY A 31 17.06 -5.35 11.27
CA GLY A 31 17.98 -4.51 12.03
C GLY A 31 17.51 -4.25 13.46
N GLU A 32 18.42 -3.73 14.29
CA GLU A 32 18.09 -3.36 15.68
C GLU A 32 16.97 -2.30 15.67
N PRO A 33 16.00 -2.38 16.59
CA PRO A 33 14.91 -1.41 16.66
C PRO A 33 15.42 0.03 16.71
N ASN A 34 14.78 0.90 15.93
CA ASN A 34 15.09 2.34 15.84
C ASN A 34 16.52 2.69 15.37
N SER A 35 17.26 1.73 14.77
CA SER A 35 18.61 1.98 14.24
C SER A 35 18.62 2.64 12.86
N ARG A 36 17.49 2.62 12.15
CA ARG A 36 17.34 3.14 10.78
C ARG A 36 16.41 4.35 10.73
N CYS A 37 16.62 5.29 11.66
CA CYS A 37 15.81 6.50 11.81
C CYS A 37 16.69 7.74 11.74
N CYS A 38 16.15 8.80 11.16
CA CYS A 38 16.79 10.13 11.14
C CYS A 38 15.74 11.20 11.53
N PRO A 39 16.18 12.45 11.76
CA PRO A 39 15.25 13.53 12.06
C PRO A 39 14.10 13.71 11.08
N VAL A 40 14.30 13.39 9.79
CA VAL A 40 13.23 13.50 8.76
C VAL A 40 12.15 12.45 8.96
N CYS A 41 12.49 11.16 8.97
CA CYS A 41 11.48 10.11 9.14
C CYS A 41 10.90 10.04 10.55
N SER A 42 11.62 10.57 11.56
CA SER A 42 11.11 10.74 12.92
C SER A 42 10.28 12.02 13.11
N GLY A 43 10.20 12.89 12.10
CA GLY A 43 9.35 14.08 12.11
C GLY A 43 9.80 15.19 13.05
N LEU A 44 11.10 15.34 13.27
CA LEU A 44 11.60 16.41 14.15
C LEU A 44 11.35 17.80 13.53
N PRO A 45 11.09 18.83 14.35
CA PRO A 45 10.81 20.17 13.87
C PRO A 45 11.92 20.73 12.97
N GLY A 46 11.51 21.36 11.87
CA GLY A 46 12.42 22.00 10.91
C GLY A 46 12.95 21.09 9.81
N THR A 47 12.64 19.77 9.84
CA THR A 47 13.03 18.85 8.77
C THR A 47 12.07 18.93 7.58
N LEU A 48 12.63 18.74 6.36
CA LEU A 48 11.85 18.72 5.12
C LEU A 48 12.07 17.42 4.38
N PRO A 49 11.01 16.85 3.77
CA PRO A 49 11.09 15.63 2.97
C PRO A 49 11.78 15.90 1.63
N VAL A 50 12.58 14.92 1.17
CA VAL A 50 13.15 14.91 -0.19
C VAL A 50 12.75 13.62 -0.87
N LEU A 51 11.96 13.71 -1.94
CA LEU A 51 11.37 12.57 -2.61
C LEU A 51 12.42 11.65 -3.25
N ASN A 52 12.30 10.35 -2.98
CA ASN A 52 13.07 9.31 -3.63
C ASN A 52 12.55 9.08 -5.07
N SER A 53 13.35 9.44 -6.07
CA SER A 53 12.98 9.29 -7.48
C SER A 53 12.74 7.84 -7.89
N LYS A 54 13.43 6.88 -7.24
CA LYS A 54 13.25 5.45 -7.53
C LYS A 54 11.87 4.94 -7.11
N ALA A 55 11.30 5.48 -6.04
CA ALA A 55 9.92 5.17 -5.65
C ALA A 55 8.92 5.64 -6.72
N VAL A 56 9.17 6.81 -7.33
CA VAL A 56 8.34 7.31 -8.44
C VAL A 56 8.46 6.43 -9.68
N GLU A 57 9.67 5.98 -10.03
CA GLU A 57 9.85 5.03 -11.14
C GLU A 57 9.08 3.73 -10.91
N TYR A 58 9.10 3.21 -9.69
CA TYR A 58 8.44 1.96 -9.36
C TYR A 58 6.92 2.06 -9.39
N ILE A 59 6.32 3.13 -8.87
CA ILE A 59 4.86 3.29 -8.99
C ILE A 59 4.42 3.49 -10.43
N ILE A 60 5.17 4.22 -11.26
CA ILE A 60 4.88 4.35 -12.70
C ILE A 60 4.94 2.97 -13.37
N LYS A 61 5.95 2.17 -13.04
CA LYS A 61 6.08 0.81 -13.56
C LYS A 61 4.91 -0.08 -13.14
N ALA A 62 4.49 -0.01 -11.87
CA ALA A 62 3.31 -0.69 -11.37
C ALA A 62 2.04 -0.25 -12.14
N GLY A 63 1.86 1.05 -12.37
CA GLY A 63 0.75 1.57 -13.14
C GLY A 63 0.71 1.03 -14.58
N TYR A 64 1.84 0.99 -15.27
CA TYR A 64 1.90 0.46 -16.64
C TYR A 64 1.52 -1.02 -16.72
N ILE A 65 2.03 -1.87 -15.82
CA ILE A 65 1.70 -3.30 -15.84
C ILE A 65 0.25 -3.59 -15.46
N MET A 66 -0.43 -2.64 -14.81
CA MET A 66 -1.85 -2.72 -14.42
C MET A 66 -2.77 -1.88 -15.32
N ASN A 67 -2.29 -1.48 -16.51
CA ASN A 67 -3.05 -0.72 -17.49
C ASN A 67 -3.64 0.61 -16.99
N CYS A 68 -2.96 1.26 -16.04
CA CYS A 68 -3.39 2.56 -15.50
C CYS A 68 -2.96 3.72 -16.41
N GLU A 69 -3.74 4.80 -16.37
CA GLU A 69 -3.30 6.10 -16.86
C GLU A 69 -2.31 6.72 -15.87
N ILE A 70 -1.15 7.18 -16.37
CA ILE A 70 -0.13 7.81 -15.54
C ILE A 70 -0.34 9.33 -15.54
N SER A 71 -0.58 9.89 -14.37
CA SER A 71 -0.76 11.34 -14.18
C SER A 71 0.54 12.09 -14.46
N ARG A 72 0.49 13.11 -15.31
CA ARG A 72 1.64 14.00 -15.58
C ARG A 72 1.87 15.04 -14.48
N PHE A 73 0.88 15.23 -13.63
CA PHE A 73 0.93 16.12 -12.48
C PHE A 73 0.30 15.44 -11.28
N THR A 74 1.06 15.30 -10.21
CA THR A 74 0.62 14.73 -8.94
C THR A 74 0.95 15.69 -7.80
N LYS A 75 0.35 15.48 -6.65
CA LYS A 75 0.54 16.33 -5.48
C LYS A 75 0.51 15.45 -4.22
N TRP A 76 1.27 15.87 -3.24
CA TRP A 76 1.30 15.27 -1.92
C TRP A 76 0.32 15.96 -0.99
N ASP A 77 -0.31 15.16 -0.13
CA ASP A 77 -1.22 15.57 0.92
C ASP A 77 -0.77 14.99 2.26
N ARG A 78 -1.27 15.56 3.35
CA ARG A 78 -1.06 15.03 4.69
C ARG A 78 -2.35 14.39 5.18
N LYS A 79 -2.30 13.08 5.45
CA LYS A 79 -3.35 12.33 6.14
C LYS A 79 -3.06 12.41 7.64
N ASN A 80 -3.74 13.31 8.34
CA ASN A 80 -3.49 13.56 9.75
C ASN A 80 -4.22 12.55 10.62
N TYR A 81 -3.48 11.81 11.44
CA TYR A 81 -4.01 10.95 12.50
C TYR A 81 -2.95 10.69 13.56
N PHE A 82 -3.39 10.40 14.79
CA PHE A 82 -2.51 10.21 15.94
C PHE A 82 -2.49 8.74 16.32
N TYR A 83 -1.36 8.10 16.10
CA TYR A 83 -1.12 6.73 16.54
C TYR A 83 0.38 6.55 16.87
N PRO A 84 0.76 5.67 17.84
CA PRO A 84 2.15 5.58 18.30
C PRO A 84 3.15 5.16 17.24
N ASP A 85 2.75 4.45 16.20
CA ASP A 85 3.60 4.05 15.07
C ASP A 85 3.83 5.16 14.03
N LEU A 86 3.18 6.32 14.22
CA LEU A 86 3.27 7.47 13.32
C LEU A 86 3.92 8.67 14.03
N PRO A 87 5.28 8.77 14.01
CA PRO A 87 5.99 9.75 14.83
C PRO A 87 5.72 11.21 14.45
N LYS A 88 5.30 11.46 13.20
CA LYS A 88 4.93 12.78 12.69
C LYS A 88 3.50 13.21 13.01
N ALA A 89 2.66 12.29 13.51
CA ALA A 89 1.22 12.47 13.65
C ALA A 89 0.47 12.71 12.31
N TYR A 90 1.14 12.48 11.19
CA TYR A 90 0.56 12.46 9.84
C TYR A 90 1.34 11.52 8.93
N GLN A 91 0.69 11.04 7.90
CA GLN A 91 1.28 10.29 6.80
C GLN A 91 1.26 11.16 5.54
N ILE A 92 2.37 11.22 4.81
CA ILE A 92 2.39 11.82 3.49
C ILE A 92 1.84 10.81 2.49
N SER A 93 0.79 11.18 1.78
CA SER A 93 0.06 10.35 0.84
C SER A 93 -0.40 11.16 -0.37
N GLN A 94 -1.22 10.59 -1.25
CA GLN A 94 -1.72 11.26 -2.45
C GLN A 94 -3.22 10.97 -2.61
N MET A 95 -4.09 11.83 -2.12
CA MET A 95 -5.55 11.60 -2.21
C MET A 95 -6.17 12.19 -3.48
N PRO A 96 -6.12 13.52 -3.74
CA PRO A 96 -6.87 14.07 -4.88
C PRO A 96 -6.15 13.91 -6.23
N ARG A 97 -4.84 13.64 -6.23
CA ARG A 97 -4.05 13.52 -7.45
C ARG A 97 -3.00 12.42 -7.34
N PRO A 98 -3.42 11.15 -7.41
CA PRO A 98 -2.50 10.00 -7.36
C PRO A 98 -1.65 9.93 -8.64
N VAL A 99 -0.59 9.14 -8.59
CA VAL A 99 0.28 8.89 -9.76
C VAL A 99 -0.46 8.09 -10.83
N CYS A 100 -1.25 7.09 -10.44
CA CYS A 100 -1.95 6.22 -11.38
C CYS A 100 -3.46 6.31 -11.19
N LEU A 101 -4.19 6.45 -12.28
CA LEU A 101 -5.65 6.54 -12.32
C LEU A 101 -6.22 5.38 -13.14
N GLY A 102 -7.32 4.81 -12.66
CA GLY A 102 -7.98 3.71 -13.33
C GLY A 102 -7.08 2.48 -13.47
N GLY A 103 -7.31 1.70 -14.49
CA GLY A 103 -6.59 0.47 -14.80
C GLY A 103 -7.42 -0.79 -14.60
N HIS A 104 -6.83 -1.93 -14.93
CA HIS A 104 -7.49 -3.22 -14.76
C HIS A 104 -6.48 -4.37 -14.80
N VAL A 105 -6.87 -5.49 -14.23
CA VAL A 105 -6.13 -6.75 -14.31
C VAL A 105 -7.11 -7.87 -14.58
N ASP A 106 -6.79 -8.69 -15.58
CA ASP A 106 -7.57 -9.88 -15.90
C ASP A 106 -7.11 -11.06 -15.04
N VAL A 107 -8.07 -11.78 -14.48
CA VAL A 107 -7.85 -13.01 -13.70
C VAL A 107 -8.70 -14.14 -14.27
N THR A 108 -8.28 -15.38 -14.01
CA THR A 108 -9.07 -16.56 -14.36
C THR A 108 -9.54 -17.23 -13.08
N VAL A 109 -10.86 -17.39 -12.94
CA VAL A 109 -11.49 -18.04 -11.78
C VAL A 109 -12.46 -19.08 -12.31
N ASP A 110 -12.31 -20.33 -11.86
CA ASP A 110 -13.14 -21.47 -12.30
C ASP A 110 -13.20 -21.64 -13.83
N GLY A 111 -12.10 -21.28 -14.54
CA GLY A 111 -12.00 -21.36 -16.00
C GLY A 111 -12.60 -20.16 -16.75
N GLU A 112 -13.19 -19.20 -16.05
CA GLU A 112 -13.73 -17.96 -16.63
C GLU A 112 -12.75 -16.80 -16.45
N GLN A 113 -12.54 -16.03 -17.51
CA GLN A 113 -11.76 -14.81 -17.45
C GLN A 113 -12.65 -13.65 -16.94
N LYS A 114 -12.12 -12.92 -15.94
CA LYS A 114 -12.77 -11.76 -15.34
C LYS A 114 -11.82 -10.58 -15.30
N THR A 115 -12.32 -9.41 -15.66
CA THR A 115 -11.57 -8.15 -15.60
C THR A 115 -11.92 -7.42 -14.31
N MET A 116 -10.92 -7.23 -13.44
CA MET A 116 -11.05 -6.50 -12.18
C MET A 116 -10.47 -5.10 -12.34
N ARG A 117 -11.27 -4.07 -12.07
CA ARG A 117 -10.86 -2.67 -12.27
C ARG A 117 -10.09 -2.15 -11.06
N ILE A 118 -9.11 -1.29 -11.36
CA ILE A 118 -8.37 -0.51 -10.38
C ILE A 118 -8.91 0.92 -10.40
N ASN A 119 -9.19 1.46 -9.23
CA ASN A 119 -9.58 2.85 -9.07
C ASN A 119 -8.37 3.79 -9.19
N ARG A 120 -7.32 3.50 -8.40
CA ARG A 120 -6.07 4.27 -8.38
C ARG A 120 -4.91 3.47 -7.80
N ILE A 121 -3.69 3.94 -8.08
CA ILE A 121 -2.50 3.56 -7.32
C ILE A 121 -1.81 4.86 -6.88
N HIS A 122 -1.53 4.98 -5.59
CA HIS A 122 -0.84 6.13 -5.05
C HIS A 122 0.37 5.74 -4.21
N LEU A 123 1.30 6.68 -4.06
CA LEU A 123 2.52 6.51 -3.29
C LEU A 123 2.33 7.14 -1.90
N GLU A 124 2.81 6.44 -0.89
CA GLU A 124 2.75 6.90 0.50
C GLU A 124 3.92 6.39 1.34
N GLU A 125 3.95 6.74 2.62
CA GLU A 125 4.91 6.24 3.60
C GLU A 125 4.31 5.07 4.37
N ASP A 126 5.11 4.02 4.66
CA ASP A 126 4.68 3.03 5.66
C ASP A 126 4.82 3.59 7.08
N ALA A 127 4.01 3.08 7.99
CA ALA A 127 4.06 3.40 9.42
C ALA A 127 5.15 2.58 10.13
N GLY A 128 5.47 2.94 11.37
CA GLY A 128 6.33 2.16 12.25
C GLY A 128 5.69 0.82 12.63
N LYS A 129 6.36 0.07 13.49
CA LYS A 129 5.88 -1.19 14.04
C LYS A 129 5.66 -1.05 15.54
N LEU A 130 4.52 -1.53 16.04
CA LEU A 130 4.28 -1.68 17.47
C LEU A 130 4.48 -3.13 17.90
N VAL A 131 5.20 -3.31 18.99
CA VAL A 131 5.37 -4.60 19.65
C VAL A 131 4.73 -4.48 21.02
N HIS A 132 3.68 -5.26 21.24
CA HIS A 132 2.97 -5.29 22.52
C HIS A 132 3.61 -6.32 23.45
N ASP A 133 3.96 -5.90 24.66
CA ASP A 133 4.41 -6.76 25.74
C ASP A 133 3.29 -6.88 26.77
N ASP A 134 2.62 -8.02 26.78
CA ASP A 134 1.50 -8.28 27.67
C ASP A 134 1.94 -8.50 29.12
N ILE A 135 3.22 -8.85 29.37
CA ILE A 135 3.77 -9.08 30.70
C ILE A 135 4.05 -7.73 31.37
N GLU A 136 4.78 -6.86 30.69
CA GLU A 136 5.11 -5.53 31.18
C GLU A 136 4.00 -4.50 30.95
N ARG A 137 2.97 -4.86 30.18
CA ARG A 137 1.84 -4.00 29.78
C ARG A 137 2.29 -2.69 29.12
N VAL A 138 3.27 -2.80 28.22
CA VAL A 138 3.80 -1.69 27.43
C VAL A 138 3.71 -1.98 25.95
N SER A 139 3.75 -0.93 25.15
CA SER A 139 3.89 -1.02 23.70
C SER A 139 5.18 -0.34 23.29
N LEU A 140 6.07 -1.10 22.67
CA LEU A 140 7.33 -0.60 22.14
C LEU A 140 7.13 -0.18 20.69
N ALA A 141 7.61 1.01 20.33
CA ALA A 141 7.56 1.52 18.98
C ALA A 141 8.92 1.36 18.28
N ASP A 142 8.92 0.69 17.13
CA ASP A 142 10.06 0.58 16.22
C ASP A 142 9.76 1.36 14.94
N TYR A 143 10.52 2.42 14.70
CA TYR A 143 10.38 3.31 13.54
C TYR A 143 11.28 2.93 12.35
N ASN A 144 11.93 1.76 12.36
CA ASN A 144 12.73 1.31 11.23
C ASN A 144 11.91 1.24 9.94
N ARG A 145 10.66 0.77 10.03
CA ARG A 145 9.74 0.70 8.88
C ARG A 145 9.14 2.07 8.51
N CYS A 146 9.04 3.00 9.45
CA CYS A 146 8.44 4.32 9.22
C CYS A 146 9.11 5.05 8.05
N GLY A 147 8.33 5.40 7.05
CA GLY A 147 8.79 6.09 5.83
C GLY A 147 9.37 5.17 4.76
N ILE A 148 9.26 3.84 4.87
CA ILE A 148 9.51 2.94 3.73
C ILE A 148 8.53 3.29 2.62
N PRO A 149 8.97 3.37 1.34
CA PRO A 149 8.09 3.67 0.23
C PRO A 149 7.02 2.59 0.06
N LEU A 150 5.77 2.98 0.11
CA LEU A 150 4.61 2.12 0.02
C LEU A 150 3.73 2.57 -1.15
N ILE A 151 3.25 1.65 -1.96
CA ILE A 151 2.15 1.91 -2.87
C ILE A 151 0.88 1.28 -2.33
N GLU A 152 -0.22 2.01 -2.46
CA GLU A 152 -1.56 1.51 -2.19
C GLU A 152 -2.32 1.38 -3.51
N ILE A 153 -2.74 0.15 -3.81
CA ILE A 153 -3.57 -0.20 -4.97
C ILE A 153 -5.00 -0.34 -4.49
N VAL A 154 -5.85 0.60 -4.86
CA VAL A 154 -7.27 0.61 -4.53
C VAL A 154 -8.05 0.10 -5.71
N THR A 155 -8.87 -0.94 -5.52
CA THR A 155 -9.72 -1.49 -6.57
C THR A 155 -11.10 -0.87 -6.59
N GLU A 156 -11.83 -1.04 -7.72
CA GLU A 156 -13.27 -0.94 -7.71
C GLU A 156 -13.86 -2.16 -6.99
N PRO A 157 -15.10 -2.08 -6.47
CA PRO A 157 -15.74 -3.18 -5.74
C PRO A 157 -16.31 -4.25 -6.70
N ASP A 158 -15.46 -4.80 -7.55
CA ASP A 158 -15.85 -5.74 -8.61
C ASP A 158 -15.85 -7.20 -8.19
N PHE A 159 -15.45 -7.50 -6.94
CA PHE A 159 -15.33 -8.89 -6.49
C PHE A 159 -16.60 -9.34 -5.77
N HIS A 160 -16.97 -10.61 -6.00
CA HIS A 160 -18.17 -11.23 -5.45
C HIS A 160 -17.89 -12.56 -4.75
N SER A 161 -16.65 -13.01 -4.71
CA SER A 161 -16.23 -14.24 -4.05
C SER A 161 -14.80 -14.19 -3.52
N ALA A 162 -14.50 -15.03 -2.54
CA ALA A 162 -13.15 -15.19 -2.03
C ALA A 162 -12.18 -15.72 -3.11
N ALA A 163 -12.66 -16.57 -4.02
CA ALA A 163 -11.83 -17.10 -5.11
C ALA A 163 -11.36 -15.99 -6.06
N GLU A 164 -12.20 -15.00 -6.37
CA GLU A 164 -11.83 -13.83 -7.16
C GLU A 164 -10.79 -12.96 -6.46
N VAL A 165 -10.97 -12.72 -5.16
CA VAL A 165 -10.03 -11.95 -4.34
C VAL A 165 -8.65 -12.62 -4.31
N ILE A 166 -8.60 -13.92 -4.06
CA ILE A 166 -7.35 -14.69 -4.01
C ILE A 166 -6.65 -14.66 -5.37
N ALA A 167 -7.38 -14.96 -6.46
CA ALA A 167 -6.82 -14.97 -7.80
C ALA A 167 -6.25 -13.60 -8.20
N PHE A 168 -6.94 -12.52 -7.87
CA PHE A 168 -6.47 -11.16 -8.13
C PHE A 168 -5.24 -10.82 -7.29
N PHE A 169 -5.27 -11.06 -5.98
CA PHE A 169 -4.16 -10.75 -5.10
C PHE A 169 -2.87 -11.49 -5.50
N GLU A 170 -2.95 -12.79 -5.79
CA GLU A 170 -1.81 -13.58 -6.27
C GLU A 170 -1.31 -13.09 -7.62
N LYS A 171 -2.19 -12.67 -8.52
CA LYS A 171 -1.82 -12.09 -9.81
C LYS A 171 -1.06 -10.77 -9.63
N ILE A 172 -1.56 -9.85 -8.80
CA ILE A 172 -0.89 -8.59 -8.47
C ILE A 172 0.49 -8.85 -7.86
N ARG A 173 0.57 -9.77 -6.90
CA ARG A 173 1.83 -10.16 -6.27
C ARG A 173 2.86 -10.61 -7.29
N LEU A 174 2.50 -11.52 -8.17
CA LEU A 174 3.38 -12.00 -9.24
C LEU A 174 3.79 -10.88 -10.20
N MET A 175 2.86 -10.03 -10.63
CA MET A 175 3.13 -8.90 -11.52
C MET A 175 4.16 -7.96 -10.91
N LEU A 176 4.02 -7.60 -9.63
CA LEU A 176 4.96 -6.71 -8.92
C LEU A 176 6.34 -7.37 -8.75
N GLN A 177 6.38 -8.67 -8.45
CA GLN A 177 7.64 -9.43 -8.35
C GLN A 177 8.37 -9.50 -9.70
N TYR A 178 7.70 -9.90 -10.78
CA TYR A 178 8.30 -9.96 -12.12
C TYR A 178 8.75 -8.59 -12.63
N ALA A 179 8.02 -7.55 -12.27
CA ALA A 179 8.41 -6.17 -12.58
C ALA A 179 9.58 -5.66 -11.71
N GLY A 180 9.98 -6.38 -10.66
CA GLY A 180 11.00 -5.96 -9.71
C GLY A 180 10.61 -4.69 -8.93
N VAL A 181 9.33 -4.56 -8.61
CA VAL A 181 8.76 -3.42 -7.86
C VAL A 181 8.65 -3.73 -6.38
N CYS A 182 8.19 -4.95 -6.04
CA CYS A 182 8.02 -5.46 -4.68
C CYS A 182 8.52 -6.90 -4.63
N ASP A 183 9.00 -7.37 -3.48
CA ASP A 183 9.43 -8.77 -3.29
C ASP A 183 8.26 -9.72 -2.97
N GLY A 184 7.09 -9.17 -2.62
CA GLY A 184 5.86 -9.92 -2.37
C GLY A 184 5.92 -10.85 -1.16
N LYS A 185 6.78 -10.58 -0.18
CA LYS A 185 6.93 -11.39 1.03
C LYS A 185 5.87 -11.02 2.08
N LEU A 186 4.86 -11.87 2.20
CA LEU A 186 3.76 -11.66 3.14
C LEU A 186 4.21 -11.76 4.60
N GLU A 187 5.13 -12.68 4.89
CA GLU A 187 5.68 -12.92 6.23
C GLU A 187 6.52 -11.77 6.78
N GLN A 188 7.07 -10.91 5.89
CA GLN A 188 7.79 -9.70 6.25
C GLN A 188 6.90 -8.46 6.28
N GLY A 189 5.64 -8.60 5.83
CA GLY A 189 4.70 -7.49 5.70
C GLY A 189 4.96 -6.61 4.49
N SER A 190 5.86 -7.04 3.56
CA SER A 190 6.13 -6.29 2.33
C SER A 190 4.89 -6.16 1.43
N MET A 191 3.90 -7.01 1.64
CA MET A 191 2.63 -6.93 0.94
C MET A 191 1.47 -7.28 1.89
N ARG A 192 0.40 -6.47 1.89
CA ARG A 192 -0.78 -6.60 2.75
C ARG A 192 -2.03 -6.33 1.93
N CYS A 193 -3.17 -6.86 2.36
CA CYS A 193 -4.45 -6.62 1.71
C CYS A 193 -5.55 -6.41 2.73
N ASP A 194 -6.21 -5.28 2.67
CA ASP A 194 -7.42 -4.98 3.41
C ASP A 194 -8.62 -5.26 2.52
N VAL A 195 -9.63 -5.94 3.09
CA VAL A 195 -10.81 -6.41 2.37
C VAL A 195 -12.03 -5.66 2.89
N ASN A 196 -12.63 -4.82 2.04
CA ASN A 196 -13.88 -4.13 2.30
C ASN A 196 -15.03 -4.95 1.71
N ILE A 197 -15.94 -5.42 2.55
CA ILE A 197 -17.07 -6.27 2.12
C ILE A 197 -18.40 -5.67 2.54
N SER A 198 -19.35 -5.68 1.62
CA SER A 198 -20.75 -5.37 1.89
C SER A 198 -21.66 -6.50 1.40
N LEU A 199 -22.81 -6.63 2.00
CA LEU A 199 -23.83 -7.60 1.63
C LEU A 199 -25.13 -6.89 1.30
N ALA A 200 -25.72 -7.19 0.15
CA ALA A 200 -27.00 -6.63 -0.27
C ALA A 200 -27.88 -7.72 -0.92
N GLU A 201 -29.18 -7.48 -0.97
CA GLU A 201 -30.08 -8.26 -1.81
C GLU A 201 -29.76 -7.99 -3.29
N LYS A 202 -30.02 -8.99 -4.14
CA LYS A 202 -29.85 -8.84 -5.58
C LYS A 202 -30.72 -7.69 -6.06
N ASP A 203 -30.15 -6.80 -6.87
CA ASP A 203 -30.82 -5.64 -7.45
C ASP A 203 -31.25 -4.54 -6.44
N SER A 204 -30.63 -4.51 -5.24
CA SER A 204 -30.78 -3.36 -4.34
C SER A 204 -29.86 -2.22 -4.77
N ASP A 205 -30.40 -1.02 -4.95
CA ASP A 205 -29.66 0.22 -5.28
C ASP A 205 -28.80 0.75 -4.10
N LYS A 206 -28.16 -0.12 -3.36
CA LYS A 206 -27.37 0.25 -2.17
C LYS A 206 -25.92 -0.18 -2.30
#